data_ed30b61cbfb07da3a95993b84172cee1
#
_entry.id   ed30b61cbfb07da3a95993b84172cee1
#
_cell.length_a   1.000
_cell.length_b   1.000
_cell.length_c   1.000
_cell.angle_alpha   90.00
_cell.angle_beta   90.00
_cell.angle_gamma   90.00
#
_symmetry.space_group_name_H-M   'P 1'
#
loop_
_entity.id
_entity.type
_entity.pdbx_description
1 polymer ?
#
loop_
_entity_poly.entity_id
_entity_poly.type
_entity_poly.pdbx_seq_one_letter_code
_entity_poly.pdbx_strand_id
1 'polypeptide(L)'
;MGFFDNIMLGLDEAITGLFGQWNLYTSAIFTIFAGFLAYQIAARQDPDTHPLLLARQAQASPVRHEGESPVYRSQAAPHGMPLNTGLSVKDPGASKWARGRDGDLRDVWRQAVAGVQEDGPSKGATGRILTVLGTENVTEYPLDDITRQINLIGQHILDQGGNRVAIYLPNSVELIVTLFACAFYNMTAVILPFDQPDDAVISMLRRSAADTVVTAPGSFPFDIVVKNYPSLRQLIWVVDEGSKHMDWNEVPQGTGGSVNVSTWQDIVNDSPVDAGKDLPPIEGQKEPRDVTIFWQSKPGTAEEMVRFTSANIMSAIAALLFSVPTSQRMGPSDLFLPADSLANTHTLVLTLGALYSNASVAFNSVAVQANDLAIATRGIAPTIIVATPAALLKTHQESGGSLTSLVARNLHWLQTRSLTQNGVMPVAGLLSSYYDRFRPALGSKPGKLRLIFTAERIGAETPRLSSTVLSDLRALAGARIMYALTAPKVAGAVTQTNFYDYRAFDDECSHFGPPLTSTEIMLKDTDEHKNTDALSKGEIFVRGPCVAGSEAALNVAGVIRDDNTLAYV
;
A
#
# COMPACT_ATOMS: atom_id res chain seq x y z
N MET A 1 -28.71 -65.49 19.89
CA MET A 1 -27.29 -65.75 20.11
C MET A 1 -26.67 -66.12 18.76
N GLY A 2 -26.04 -65.30 18.04
CA GLY A 2 -25.44 -65.81 16.83
C GLY A 2 -24.63 -64.82 15.99
N PHE A 3 -25.19 -63.68 15.69
CA PHE A 3 -24.47 -62.76 14.75
C PHE A 3 -23.52 -61.82 15.46
N PHE A 4 -23.91 -61.25 16.58
CA PHE A 4 -23.06 -60.37 17.40
C PHE A 4 -21.92 -61.16 18.10
N ASP A 5 -22.20 -62.40 18.55
CA ASP A 5 -21.19 -63.20 19.23
C ASP A 5 -20.09 -63.66 18.25
N ASN A 6 -20.43 -63.96 16.99
CA ASN A 6 -19.43 -64.28 15.98
C ASN A 6 -18.57 -63.08 15.54
N ILE A 7 -19.15 -61.86 15.52
CA ILE A 7 -18.40 -60.63 15.23
C ILE A 7 -17.43 -60.34 16.38
N MET A 8 -17.88 -60.49 17.62
CA MET A 8 -17.04 -60.24 18.80
C MET A 8 -15.93 -61.28 18.93
N LEU A 9 -16.19 -62.57 18.65
CA LEU A 9 -15.18 -63.63 18.60
C LEU A 9 -14.16 -63.37 17.50
N GLY A 10 -14.62 -63.00 16.28
CA GLY A 10 -13.71 -62.68 15.19
C GLY A 10 -12.88 -61.42 15.44
N LEU A 11 -13.43 -60.44 16.16
CA LEU A 11 -12.69 -59.24 16.60
C LEU A 11 -11.64 -59.58 17.67
N ASP A 12 -11.99 -60.45 18.61
CA ASP A 12 -11.10 -60.91 19.69
C ASP A 12 -9.95 -61.74 19.13
N GLU A 13 -10.22 -62.66 18.19
CA GLU A 13 -9.17 -63.42 17.48
C GLU A 13 -8.25 -62.52 16.67
N ALA A 14 -8.79 -61.50 15.97
CA ALA A 14 -8.00 -60.57 15.20
C ALA A 14 -7.12 -59.68 16.11
N ILE A 15 -7.67 -59.18 17.23
CA ILE A 15 -6.94 -58.40 18.22
C ILE A 15 -5.86 -59.27 18.88
N THR A 16 -6.18 -60.47 19.30
CA THR A 16 -5.21 -61.40 19.93
C THR A 16 -4.12 -61.79 18.96
N GLY A 17 -4.45 -62.02 17.67
CA GLY A 17 -3.47 -62.29 16.61
C GLY A 17 -2.54 -61.07 16.35
N LEU A 18 -3.06 -59.86 16.38
CA LEU A 18 -2.30 -58.63 16.26
C LEU A 18 -1.33 -58.44 17.43
N PHE A 19 -1.76 -58.67 18.67
CA PHE A 19 -0.90 -58.56 19.84
C PHE A 19 0.12 -59.72 19.96
N GLY A 20 -0.19 -60.92 19.43
CA GLY A 20 0.73 -62.05 19.40
C GLY A 20 1.94 -61.83 18.50
N GLN A 21 1.85 -60.97 17.52
CA GLN A 21 2.96 -60.60 16.62
C GLN A 21 3.62 -59.25 17.00
N TRP A 22 3.29 -58.69 18.16
CA TRP A 22 3.82 -57.39 18.59
C TRP A 22 5.32 -57.48 18.87
N ASN A 23 6.12 -56.72 18.16
CA ASN A 23 7.56 -56.67 18.31
C ASN A 23 8.07 -55.25 18.42
N LEU A 24 9.38 -55.05 18.60
CA LEU A 24 10.00 -53.72 18.71
C LEU A 24 9.67 -52.81 17.53
N TYR A 25 9.59 -53.34 16.32
CA TYR A 25 9.30 -52.59 15.11
C TYR A 25 7.84 -52.12 15.07
N THR A 26 6.88 -52.98 15.44
CA THR A 26 5.46 -52.58 15.54
C THR A 26 5.24 -51.53 16.64
N SER A 27 5.93 -51.67 17.78
CA SER A 27 5.91 -50.65 18.85
C SER A 27 6.46 -49.31 18.36
N ALA A 28 7.57 -49.31 17.62
CA ALA A 28 8.16 -48.09 17.07
C ALA A 28 7.22 -47.44 16.04
N ILE A 29 6.65 -48.21 15.12
CA ILE A 29 5.70 -47.69 14.12
C ILE A 29 4.46 -47.12 14.80
N PHE A 30 3.90 -47.86 15.79
CA PHE A 30 2.73 -47.37 16.53
C PHE A 30 3.03 -46.08 17.32
N THR A 31 4.19 -46.00 17.95
CA THR A 31 4.59 -44.79 18.69
C THR A 31 4.78 -43.61 17.76
N ILE A 32 5.40 -43.82 16.57
CA ILE A 32 5.54 -42.80 15.54
C ILE A 32 4.17 -42.36 15.05
N PHE A 33 3.27 -43.33 14.77
CA PHE A 33 1.93 -43.01 14.29
C PHE A 33 1.06 -42.34 15.33
N ALA A 34 1.09 -42.79 16.59
CA ALA A 34 0.40 -42.17 17.71
C ALA A 34 0.95 -40.78 18.02
N GLY A 35 2.29 -40.65 17.97
CA GLY A 35 2.96 -39.35 18.08
C GLY A 35 2.56 -38.38 16.96
N PHE A 36 2.47 -38.87 15.73
CA PHE A 36 2.00 -38.11 14.58
C PHE A 36 0.54 -37.70 14.72
N LEU A 37 -0.36 -38.57 15.16
CA LEU A 37 -1.77 -38.25 15.43
C LEU A 37 -1.90 -37.24 16.58
N ALA A 38 -1.18 -37.46 17.67
CA ALA A 38 -1.15 -36.51 18.79
C ALA A 38 -0.63 -35.14 18.35
N TYR A 39 0.40 -35.12 17.52
CA TYR A 39 0.90 -33.88 16.91
C TYR A 39 -0.14 -33.22 16.01
N GLN A 40 -0.82 -33.98 15.15
CA GLN A 40 -1.89 -33.47 14.26
C GLN A 40 -3.06 -32.85 15.06
N ILE A 41 -3.41 -33.45 16.20
CA ILE A 41 -4.48 -32.94 17.07
C ILE A 41 -3.99 -31.69 17.84
N ALA A 42 -2.79 -31.74 18.40
CA ALA A 42 -2.20 -30.64 19.16
C ALA A 42 -1.80 -29.44 18.29
N ALA A 43 -1.41 -29.70 17.04
CA ALA A 43 -1.04 -28.68 16.05
C ALA A 43 -2.25 -28.14 15.26
N ARG A 44 -3.46 -28.61 15.54
CA ARG A 44 -4.67 -28.03 14.93
C ARG A 44 -4.80 -26.59 15.38
N GLN A 45 -4.62 -25.68 14.45
CA GLN A 45 -4.88 -24.26 14.63
C GLN A 45 -6.21 -23.92 13.98
N ASP A 46 -6.99 -23.08 14.63
CA ASP A 46 -8.19 -22.52 14.01
C ASP A 46 -7.79 -21.62 12.85
N PRO A 47 -8.58 -21.55 11.78
CA PRO A 47 -8.33 -20.62 10.67
C PRO A 47 -8.21 -19.18 11.17
N ASP A 48 -7.31 -18.40 10.57
CA ASP A 48 -7.11 -16.96 10.90
C ASP A 48 -8.41 -16.16 10.78
N THR A 49 -9.35 -16.61 9.93
CA THR A 49 -10.70 -16.04 9.82
C THR A 49 -11.74 -17.14 9.58
N HIS A 50 -12.95 -16.88 10.01
CA HIS A 50 -14.03 -17.86 9.82
C HIS A 50 -14.37 -17.98 8.32
N PRO A 51 -14.47 -19.21 7.75
CA PRO A 51 -14.68 -19.42 6.31
C PRO A 51 -15.93 -18.73 5.75
N LEU A 52 -17.01 -18.57 6.55
CA LEU A 52 -18.23 -17.87 6.13
C LEU A 52 -18.00 -16.38 5.81
N LEU A 53 -16.99 -15.74 6.42
CA LEU A 53 -16.63 -14.35 6.10
C LEU A 53 -16.01 -14.24 4.72
N LEU A 54 -15.32 -15.28 4.26
CA LEU A 54 -14.74 -15.35 2.92
C LEU A 54 -15.76 -15.85 1.87
N ALA A 55 -16.82 -16.53 2.28
CA ALA A 55 -17.85 -17.02 1.37
C ALA A 55 -18.73 -15.89 0.79
N ARG A 56 -18.81 -14.75 1.49
CA ARG A 56 -19.53 -13.57 1.01
C ARG A 56 -18.86 -12.30 1.52
N GLN A 57 -18.02 -11.69 0.68
CA GLN A 57 -17.17 -10.58 1.09
C GLN A 57 -17.78 -9.19 0.82
N ALA A 58 -18.75 -9.09 -0.08
CA ALA A 58 -19.47 -7.85 -0.35
C ALA A 58 -20.97 -8.04 -0.29
N GLN A 59 -21.71 -6.95 -0.12
CA GLN A 59 -23.15 -6.90 -0.15
C GLN A 59 -23.63 -6.35 -1.49
N ALA A 60 -24.48 -7.11 -2.18
CA ALA A 60 -25.18 -6.65 -3.38
C ALA A 60 -26.42 -5.84 -3.01
N SER A 61 -26.77 -4.81 -3.79
CA SER A 61 -28.01 -4.07 -3.64
C SER A 61 -29.23 -4.95 -3.95
N PRO A 62 -30.38 -4.73 -3.31
CA PRO A 62 -31.59 -5.49 -3.58
C PRO A 62 -32.22 -5.14 -4.95
N VAL A 63 -31.84 -4.02 -5.53
CA VAL A 63 -32.39 -3.51 -6.79
C VAL A 63 -31.23 -3.27 -7.76
N ARG A 64 -31.47 -3.59 -9.03
CA ARG A 64 -30.58 -3.26 -10.17
C ARG A 64 -31.37 -2.63 -11.30
N HIS A 65 -30.72 -1.84 -12.13
CA HIS A 65 -31.31 -1.32 -13.37
C HIS A 65 -31.06 -2.28 -14.54
N GLU A 66 -31.82 -2.11 -15.60
CA GLU A 66 -31.62 -2.87 -16.84
C GLU A 66 -30.25 -2.56 -17.44
N GLY A 67 -29.51 -3.59 -17.84
CA GLY A 67 -28.13 -3.46 -18.34
C GLY A 67 -27.06 -3.20 -17.28
N GLU A 68 -27.43 -3.19 -15.99
CA GLU A 68 -26.51 -3.02 -14.87
C GLU A 68 -26.58 -4.19 -13.90
N SER A 69 -25.44 -4.51 -13.26
CA SER A 69 -25.43 -5.44 -12.14
C SER A 69 -26.06 -4.79 -10.89
N PRO A 70 -26.32 -5.56 -9.82
CA PRO A 70 -26.44 -4.96 -8.50
C PRO A 70 -25.24 -4.08 -8.18
N VAL A 71 -25.43 -3.07 -7.33
CA VAL A 71 -24.33 -2.30 -6.76
C VAL A 71 -23.73 -3.09 -5.60
N TYR A 72 -22.42 -3.28 -5.60
CA TYR A 72 -21.69 -4.01 -4.57
C TYR A 72 -20.98 -3.05 -3.63
N ARG A 73 -21.11 -3.28 -2.33
CA ARG A 73 -20.48 -2.52 -1.24
C ARG A 73 -19.76 -3.44 -0.26
N SER A 74 -18.79 -2.90 0.44
CA SER A 74 -18.16 -3.59 1.57
C SER A 74 -19.19 -4.00 2.62
N GLN A 75 -19.02 -5.18 3.23
CA GLN A 75 -19.82 -5.61 4.38
C GLN A 75 -19.74 -4.62 5.56
N ALA A 76 -18.66 -3.87 5.67
CA ALA A 76 -18.46 -2.87 6.71
C ALA A 76 -19.14 -1.51 6.42
N ALA A 77 -19.58 -1.26 5.17
CA ALA A 77 -20.35 -0.09 4.76
C ALA A 77 -21.57 -0.54 3.92
N PRO A 78 -22.52 -1.32 4.53
CA PRO A 78 -23.61 -1.97 3.82
C PRO A 78 -24.59 -0.96 3.23
N HIS A 79 -25.46 -1.42 2.34
CA HIS A 79 -26.55 -0.59 1.81
C HIS A 79 -27.45 -0.07 2.95
N GLY A 80 -27.83 1.21 2.86
CA GLY A 80 -28.56 1.90 3.92
C GLY A 80 -27.67 2.66 4.91
N MET A 81 -26.33 2.45 4.88
CA MET A 81 -25.36 3.25 5.61
C MET A 81 -24.54 4.12 4.65
N PRO A 82 -24.07 5.30 5.08
CA PRO A 82 -23.17 6.11 4.25
C PRO A 82 -21.86 5.39 4.01
N LEU A 83 -21.23 5.66 2.86
CA LEU A 83 -19.84 5.27 2.60
C LEU A 83 -18.91 6.06 3.53
N ASN A 84 -17.73 5.52 3.76
CA ASN A 84 -16.72 6.17 4.61
C ASN A 84 -16.14 7.41 3.91
N THR A 85 -16.31 8.58 4.52
CA THR A 85 -15.91 9.89 3.97
C THR A 85 -14.59 10.41 4.54
N GLY A 86 -14.11 9.88 5.67
CA GLY A 86 -12.88 10.38 6.29
C GLY A 86 -12.48 9.67 7.58
N LEU A 87 -11.51 10.25 8.27
CA LEU A 87 -10.78 9.64 9.40
C LEU A 87 -11.44 9.86 10.76
N SER A 88 -12.55 10.59 10.83
CA SER A 88 -13.20 10.94 12.10
C SER A 88 -12.26 11.68 13.07
N VAL A 89 -11.52 12.66 12.55
CA VAL A 89 -10.55 13.45 13.31
C VAL A 89 -11.26 14.27 14.38
N LYS A 90 -10.73 14.24 15.60
CA LYS A 90 -11.25 15.03 16.72
C LYS A 90 -10.37 16.25 16.93
N ASP A 91 -11.02 17.37 17.22
CA ASP A 91 -10.30 18.59 17.56
C ASP A 91 -9.64 18.47 18.95
N PRO A 92 -8.53 19.16 19.20
CA PRO A 92 -7.87 19.17 20.51
C PRO A 92 -8.85 19.53 21.63
N GLY A 93 -8.92 18.73 22.68
CA GLY A 93 -9.84 18.95 23.81
C GLY A 93 -11.29 18.50 23.59
N ALA A 94 -11.63 17.96 22.43
CA ALA A 94 -12.96 17.40 22.20
C ALA A 94 -13.25 16.18 23.08
N SER A 95 -14.50 16.04 23.50
CA SER A 95 -14.95 14.85 24.26
C SER A 95 -14.66 13.55 23.51
N LYS A 96 -14.37 12.47 24.25
CA LYS A 96 -14.23 11.11 23.67
C LYS A 96 -15.46 10.68 22.87
N TRP A 97 -16.63 11.24 23.19
CA TRP A 97 -17.91 10.91 22.55
C TRP A 97 -18.30 11.91 21.44
N ALA A 98 -17.52 12.96 21.24
CA ALA A 98 -17.78 13.90 20.16
C ALA A 98 -17.60 13.20 18.79
N ARG A 99 -18.51 13.51 17.86
CA ARG A 99 -18.36 13.08 16.47
C ARG A 99 -17.15 13.82 15.87
N GLY A 100 -16.21 13.06 15.30
CA GLY A 100 -15.10 13.62 14.56
C GLY A 100 -15.55 14.20 13.20
N ARG A 101 -14.78 15.13 12.68
CA ARG A 101 -14.89 15.61 11.29
C ARG A 101 -14.13 14.65 10.35
N ASP A 102 -14.40 14.72 9.05
CA ASP A 102 -13.75 13.86 8.07
C ASP A 102 -12.22 14.09 8.01
N GLY A 103 -11.78 15.30 8.33
CA GLY A 103 -10.38 15.70 8.32
C GLY A 103 -9.91 16.20 6.95
N ASP A 104 -8.69 16.72 6.91
CA ASP A 104 -7.99 17.11 5.68
C ASP A 104 -6.50 16.70 5.71
N LEU A 105 -5.77 16.92 4.63
CA LEU A 105 -4.36 16.50 4.52
C LEU A 105 -3.48 17.06 5.65
N ARG A 106 -3.77 18.25 6.15
CA ARG A 106 -3.03 18.87 7.27
C ARG A 106 -3.17 18.08 8.57
N ASP A 107 -4.32 17.43 8.76
CA ASP A 107 -4.57 16.60 9.95
C ASP A 107 -3.70 15.34 9.98
N VAL A 108 -3.31 14.83 8.82
CA VAL A 108 -2.37 13.71 8.74
C VAL A 108 -1.04 14.08 9.39
N TRP A 109 -0.48 15.25 9.04
CA TRP A 109 0.77 15.71 9.63
C TRP A 109 0.62 16.10 11.11
N ARG A 110 -0.46 16.81 11.46
CA ARG A 110 -0.75 17.15 12.86
C ARG A 110 -0.82 15.91 13.75
N GLN A 111 -1.48 14.84 13.27
CA GLN A 111 -1.57 13.58 14.00
C GLN A 111 -0.21 12.89 14.12
N ALA A 112 0.61 12.91 13.06
CA ALA A 112 1.96 12.34 13.08
C ALA A 112 2.86 13.02 14.13
N VAL A 113 2.75 14.34 14.27
CA VAL A 113 3.51 15.13 15.26
C VAL A 113 2.93 15.01 16.68
N ALA A 114 1.60 14.94 16.81
CA ALA A 114 0.94 14.81 18.12
C ALA A 114 1.18 13.46 18.78
N GLY A 115 1.36 12.41 17.98
CA GLY A 115 1.51 11.05 18.48
C GLY A 115 0.19 10.37 18.85
N VAL A 116 0.27 9.11 19.25
CA VAL A 116 -0.89 8.35 19.73
C VAL A 116 -1.36 8.98 21.05
N GLN A 117 -2.61 9.40 21.12
CA GLN A 117 -3.19 9.94 22.34
C GLN A 117 -3.40 8.80 23.34
N GLU A 118 -2.52 8.73 24.35
CA GLU A 118 -2.76 7.97 25.56
C GLU A 118 -3.49 8.85 26.59
N ASP A 119 -4.25 8.23 27.52
CA ASP A 119 -4.95 8.93 28.59
C ASP A 119 -3.93 9.57 29.56
N GLY A 120 -3.42 10.78 29.23
CA GLY A 120 -2.44 11.50 30.08
C GLY A 120 -1.86 12.74 29.40
N PRO A 121 -1.15 13.59 30.15
CA PRO A 121 -0.55 14.83 29.63
C PRO A 121 0.77 14.61 28.87
N SER A 122 1.26 13.37 28.73
CA SER A 122 2.49 13.06 28.01
C SER A 122 2.24 12.98 26.51
N LYS A 123 3.17 13.51 25.70
CA LYS A 123 3.20 13.33 24.24
C LYS A 123 3.18 11.83 23.94
N GLY A 124 2.21 11.38 23.13
CA GLY A 124 2.09 9.97 22.77
C GLY A 124 3.27 9.47 21.94
N ALA A 125 3.35 8.16 21.76
CA ALA A 125 4.38 7.56 20.90
C ALA A 125 4.21 8.05 19.45
N THR A 126 5.27 8.57 18.86
CA THR A 126 5.33 9.06 17.47
C THR A 126 6.14 8.10 16.60
N GLY A 127 5.83 8.04 15.31
CA GLY A 127 6.68 7.42 14.31
C GLY A 127 7.97 8.21 14.07
N ARG A 128 8.91 7.58 13.37
CA ARG A 128 10.16 8.19 12.92
C ARG A 128 10.17 8.25 11.40
N ILE A 129 10.82 9.25 10.83
CA ILE A 129 11.03 9.35 9.40
C ILE A 129 12.50 9.08 9.11
N LEU A 130 12.74 8.11 8.25
CA LEU A 130 14.07 7.64 7.91
C LEU A 130 14.30 7.80 6.41
N THR A 131 15.53 8.12 6.03
CA THR A 131 15.99 8.02 4.64
C THR A 131 17.13 7.03 4.56
N VAL A 132 17.08 6.15 3.58
CA VAL A 132 18.14 5.20 3.28
C VAL A 132 18.95 5.75 2.11
N LEU A 133 20.17 6.18 2.39
CA LEU A 133 21.10 6.71 1.40
C LEU A 133 22.04 5.58 0.96
N GLY A 134 22.05 5.28 -0.33
CA GLY A 134 22.85 4.19 -0.88
C GLY A 134 22.41 2.82 -0.34
N THR A 135 23.35 2.04 0.17
CA THR A 135 23.06 0.65 0.59
C THR A 135 22.95 0.44 2.08
N GLU A 136 23.44 1.34 2.95
CA GLU A 136 23.53 1.06 4.40
C GLU A 136 23.41 2.29 5.31
N ASN A 137 23.52 3.51 4.79
CA ASN A 137 23.42 4.72 5.61
C ASN A 137 21.95 5.09 5.84
N VAL A 138 21.50 4.95 7.07
CA VAL A 138 20.14 5.33 7.48
C VAL A 138 20.22 6.63 8.26
N THR A 139 19.59 7.68 7.74
CA THR A 139 19.46 8.97 8.42
C THR A 139 18.07 9.12 8.98
N GLU A 140 17.95 9.51 10.25
CA GLU A 140 16.69 9.82 10.89
C GLU A 140 16.44 11.34 10.87
N TYR A 141 15.25 11.73 10.47
CA TYR A 141 14.79 13.11 10.46
C TYR A 141 13.81 13.34 11.61
N PRO A 142 14.13 14.24 12.57
CA PRO A 142 13.21 14.63 13.62
C PRO A 142 11.92 15.26 13.03
N LEU A 143 10.76 14.92 13.57
CA LEU A 143 9.48 15.46 13.10
C LEU A 143 9.40 16.99 13.22
N ASP A 144 10.07 17.56 14.23
CA ASP A 144 10.13 18.99 14.44
C ASP A 144 10.94 19.69 13.33
N ASP A 145 12.04 19.05 12.86
CA ASP A 145 12.82 19.56 11.72
C ASP A 145 12.04 19.50 10.42
N ILE A 146 11.29 18.40 10.20
CA ILE A 146 10.42 18.27 9.03
C ILE A 146 9.29 19.31 9.09
N THR A 147 8.69 19.55 10.27
CA THR A 147 7.69 20.59 10.47
C THR A 147 8.25 21.97 10.12
N ARG A 148 9.46 22.25 10.56
CA ARG A 148 10.16 23.48 10.22
C ARG A 148 10.37 23.62 8.71
N GLN A 149 10.81 22.54 8.04
CA GLN A 149 10.98 22.55 6.58
C GLN A 149 9.66 22.75 5.84
N ILE A 150 8.55 22.12 6.27
CA ILE A 150 7.20 22.32 5.71
C ILE A 150 6.85 23.82 5.73
N ASN A 151 7.08 24.49 6.85
CA ASN A 151 6.75 25.91 6.99
C ASN A 151 7.67 26.81 6.17
N LEU A 152 8.98 26.60 6.21
CA LEU A 152 9.95 27.43 5.50
C LEU A 152 9.79 27.32 3.98
N ILE A 153 9.67 26.10 3.46
CA ILE A 153 9.48 25.87 2.03
C ILE A 153 8.11 26.41 1.58
N GLY A 154 7.05 26.16 2.37
CA GLY A 154 5.72 26.68 2.07
C GLY A 154 5.67 28.19 2.02
N GLN A 155 6.27 28.86 3.00
CA GLN A 155 6.35 30.33 3.06
C GLN A 155 7.18 30.89 1.90
N HIS A 156 8.36 30.30 1.63
CA HIS A 156 9.22 30.74 0.52
C HIS A 156 8.50 30.67 -0.83
N ILE A 157 7.81 29.55 -1.13
CA ILE A 157 7.08 29.42 -2.38
C ILE A 157 5.95 30.46 -2.47
N LEU A 158 5.22 30.67 -1.37
CA LEU A 158 4.11 31.61 -1.31
C LEU A 158 4.61 33.05 -1.50
N ASP A 159 5.69 33.45 -0.82
CA ASP A 159 6.29 34.79 -0.90
C ASP A 159 6.77 35.11 -2.31
N GLN A 160 7.21 34.13 -3.05
CA GLN A 160 7.60 34.24 -4.46
C GLN A 160 6.40 34.16 -5.42
N GLY A 161 5.16 34.04 -4.91
CA GLY A 161 3.92 34.01 -5.70
C GLY A 161 3.60 32.67 -6.33
N GLY A 162 4.20 31.57 -5.84
CA GLY A 162 3.91 30.21 -6.30
C GLY A 162 2.50 29.76 -5.92
N ASN A 163 1.85 29.06 -6.81
CA ASN A 163 0.46 28.62 -6.69
C ASN A 163 0.26 27.14 -6.99
N ARG A 164 1.01 26.62 -7.97
CA ARG A 164 0.97 25.24 -8.43
C ARG A 164 2.36 24.65 -8.46
N VAL A 165 2.63 23.78 -7.52
CA VAL A 165 3.97 23.26 -7.24
C VAL A 165 4.09 21.87 -7.83
N ALA A 166 4.86 21.74 -8.89
CA ALA A 166 5.22 20.44 -9.45
C ALA A 166 6.34 19.81 -8.62
N ILE A 167 6.12 18.60 -8.16
CA ILE A 167 7.06 17.81 -7.38
C ILE A 167 7.60 16.72 -8.30
N TYR A 168 8.84 16.87 -8.75
CA TYR A 168 9.52 15.91 -9.61
C TYR A 168 10.73 15.32 -8.88
N LEU A 169 10.41 14.46 -7.89
CA LEU A 169 11.37 13.84 -6.99
C LEU A 169 11.09 12.33 -6.89
N PRO A 170 12.10 11.50 -6.65
CA PRO A 170 11.88 10.13 -6.21
C PRO A 170 11.22 10.11 -4.82
N ASN A 171 10.90 8.93 -4.30
CA ASN A 171 10.39 8.80 -2.94
C ASN A 171 11.41 9.37 -1.95
N SER A 172 11.06 10.48 -1.33
CA SER A 172 11.96 11.22 -0.43
C SER A 172 11.18 11.99 0.63
N VAL A 173 11.89 12.48 1.64
CA VAL A 173 11.34 13.35 2.68
C VAL A 173 10.86 14.66 2.08
N GLU A 174 11.64 15.23 1.14
CA GLU A 174 11.37 16.51 0.49
C GLU A 174 10.06 16.47 -0.35
N LEU A 175 9.75 15.31 -0.95
CA LEU A 175 8.47 15.11 -1.63
C LEU A 175 7.30 15.28 -0.63
N ILE A 176 7.40 14.62 0.52
CA ILE A 176 6.39 14.67 1.58
C ILE A 176 6.31 16.07 2.21
N VAL A 177 7.46 16.71 2.48
CA VAL A 177 7.52 18.10 2.96
C VAL A 177 6.81 19.03 1.99
N THR A 178 7.10 18.95 0.70
CA THR A 178 6.49 19.80 -0.32
C THR A 178 4.99 19.57 -0.43
N LEU A 179 4.53 18.31 -0.34
CA LEU A 179 3.11 17.98 -0.35
C LEU A 179 2.36 18.65 0.83
N PHE A 180 2.91 18.53 2.05
CA PHE A 180 2.32 19.18 3.23
C PHE A 180 2.47 20.71 3.20
N ALA A 181 3.58 21.24 2.69
CA ALA A 181 3.73 22.68 2.46
C ALA A 181 2.61 23.21 1.57
N CYS A 182 2.31 22.53 0.47
CA CYS A 182 1.18 22.87 -0.38
C CYS A 182 -0.16 22.85 0.37
N ALA A 183 -0.38 21.83 1.21
CA ALA A 183 -1.62 21.72 1.99
C ALA A 183 -1.77 22.83 3.04
N PHE A 184 -0.70 23.16 3.78
CA PHE A 184 -0.72 24.19 4.82
C PHE A 184 -0.80 25.62 4.27
N TYR A 185 -0.15 25.88 3.13
CA TYR A 185 -0.07 27.22 2.51
C TYR A 185 -1.03 27.41 1.33
N ASN A 186 -2.02 26.51 1.21
CA ASN A 186 -3.10 26.58 0.22
C ASN A 186 -2.60 26.68 -1.24
N MET A 187 -1.63 25.83 -1.59
CA MET A 187 -1.10 25.66 -2.94
C MET A 187 -1.55 24.31 -3.52
N THR A 188 -1.61 24.21 -4.84
CA THR A 188 -1.91 22.93 -5.52
C THR A 188 -0.64 22.12 -5.67
N ALA A 189 -0.59 20.95 -5.07
CA ALA A 189 0.49 20.00 -5.28
C ALA A 189 0.26 19.23 -6.60
N VAL A 190 1.29 19.13 -7.43
CA VAL A 190 1.29 18.38 -8.69
C VAL A 190 2.38 17.34 -8.63
N ILE A 191 2.04 16.08 -8.37
CA ILE A 191 3.03 15.00 -8.27
C ILE A 191 3.27 14.43 -9.66
N LEU A 192 4.50 14.58 -10.14
CA LEU A 192 4.95 14.06 -11.42
C LEU A 192 5.62 12.70 -11.21
N PRO A 193 5.34 11.69 -12.06
CA PRO A 193 6.13 10.47 -12.07
C PRO A 193 7.61 10.79 -12.32
N PHE A 194 8.49 10.18 -11.53
CA PHE A 194 9.93 10.39 -11.66
C PHE A 194 10.51 9.58 -12.83
N ASP A 195 11.66 10.02 -13.35
CA ASP A 195 12.40 9.36 -14.45
C ASP A 195 11.59 9.29 -15.76
N GLN A 196 11.04 10.44 -16.17
CA GLN A 196 10.27 10.56 -17.40
C GLN A 196 11.07 11.22 -18.53
N PRO A 197 10.75 10.91 -19.81
CA PRO A 197 11.32 11.62 -20.94
C PRO A 197 11.02 13.13 -20.88
N ASP A 198 11.94 13.95 -21.37
CA ASP A 198 11.87 15.42 -21.31
C ASP A 198 10.56 15.98 -21.88
N ASP A 199 10.12 15.46 -23.02
CA ASP A 199 8.88 15.87 -23.67
C ASP A 199 7.64 15.56 -22.80
N ALA A 200 7.64 14.43 -22.09
CA ALA A 200 6.57 14.07 -21.16
C ALA A 200 6.54 15.02 -19.97
N VAL A 201 7.71 15.34 -19.38
CA VAL A 201 7.80 16.32 -18.29
C VAL A 201 7.25 17.68 -18.72
N ILE A 202 7.65 18.18 -19.90
CA ILE A 202 7.16 19.47 -20.44
C ILE A 202 5.65 19.42 -20.67
N SER A 203 5.14 18.32 -21.22
CA SER A 203 3.70 18.10 -21.43
C SER A 203 2.92 18.15 -20.12
N MET A 204 3.41 17.45 -19.08
CA MET A 204 2.77 17.42 -17.78
C MET A 204 2.80 18.79 -17.09
N LEU A 205 3.91 19.54 -17.18
CA LEU A 205 4.01 20.92 -16.66
C LEU A 205 3.02 21.86 -17.36
N ARG A 206 2.88 21.79 -18.68
CA ARG A 206 1.91 22.59 -19.44
C ARG A 206 0.48 22.26 -19.03
N ARG A 207 0.13 20.99 -18.95
CA ARG A 207 -1.24 20.53 -18.65
C ARG A 207 -1.64 20.87 -17.21
N SER A 208 -0.71 20.81 -16.25
CA SER A 208 -0.93 21.18 -14.85
C SER A 208 -0.85 22.68 -14.62
N ALA A 209 -0.27 23.44 -15.56
CA ALA A 209 0.06 24.86 -15.43
C ALA A 209 0.87 25.15 -14.14
N ALA A 210 1.87 24.30 -13.85
CA ALA A 210 2.75 24.46 -12.71
C ALA A 210 3.63 25.71 -12.89
N ASP A 211 3.70 26.54 -11.86
CA ASP A 211 4.53 27.76 -11.85
C ASP A 211 5.83 27.58 -11.05
N THR A 212 5.85 26.57 -10.21
CA THR A 212 6.98 26.21 -9.36
C THR A 212 7.33 24.73 -9.56
N VAL A 213 8.63 24.40 -9.59
CA VAL A 213 9.10 23.01 -9.66
C VAL A 213 10.07 22.74 -8.50
N VAL A 214 9.87 21.66 -7.80
CA VAL A 214 10.81 21.11 -6.79
C VAL A 214 11.39 19.83 -7.35
N THR A 215 12.72 19.77 -7.51
CA THR A 215 13.38 18.65 -8.18
C THR A 215 14.84 18.50 -7.75
N ALA A 216 15.44 17.35 -8.09
CA ALA A 216 16.84 17.09 -7.84
C ALA A 216 17.71 17.44 -9.08
N PRO A 217 18.95 17.92 -8.88
CA PRO A 217 19.88 18.16 -9.97
C PRO A 217 20.17 16.91 -10.78
N GLY A 218 20.31 17.08 -12.09
CA GLY A 218 20.64 15.99 -13.02
C GLY A 218 19.46 15.14 -13.46
N SER A 219 18.32 15.18 -12.78
CA SER A 219 17.09 14.48 -13.17
C SER A 219 16.09 15.35 -13.94
N PHE A 220 16.26 16.68 -13.90
CA PHE A 220 15.34 17.62 -14.52
C PHE A 220 15.99 18.36 -15.69
N PRO A 221 15.36 18.36 -16.89
CA PRO A 221 15.95 18.97 -18.09
C PRO A 221 15.72 20.50 -18.13
N PHE A 222 16.38 21.22 -17.20
CA PHE A 222 16.13 22.63 -16.93
C PHE A 222 16.21 23.52 -18.18
N ASP A 223 17.29 23.42 -18.97
CA ASP A 223 17.49 24.26 -20.15
C ASP A 223 16.39 24.06 -21.21
N ILE A 224 15.94 22.82 -21.37
CA ILE A 224 14.89 22.47 -22.34
C ILE A 224 13.53 22.97 -21.82
N VAL A 225 13.26 22.81 -20.52
CA VAL A 225 12.01 23.28 -19.89
C VAL A 225 11.90 24.79 -19.95
N VAL A 226 12.93 25.54 -19.59
CA VAL A 226 12.91 27.02 -19.64
C VAL A 226 12.61 27.54 -21.04
N LYS A 227 13.19 26.92 -22.08
CA LYS A 227 12.92 27.29 -23.47
C LYS A 227 11.49 26.98 -23.93
N ASN A 228 10.95 25.84 -23.51
CA ASN A 228 9.69 25.32 -24.01
C ASN A 228 8.49 25.59 -23.10
N TYR A 229 8.72 26.01 -21.86
CA TYR A 229 7.68 26.30 -20.86
C TYR A 229 7.93 27.63 -20.13
N PRO A 230 7.64 28.77 -20.75
CA PRO A 230 7.92 30.10 -20.18
C PRO A 230 7.05 30.48 -18.97
N SER A 231 6.06 29.65 -18.61
CA SER A 231 5.22 29.88 -17.44
C SER A 231 5.89 29.45 -16.12
N LEU A 232 7.02 28.74 -16.19
CA LEU A 232 7.82 28.40 -15.00
C LEU A 232 8.41 29.69 -14.41
N ARG A 233 8.17 29.92 -13.11
CA ARG A 233 8.63 31.11 -12.37
C ARG A 233 9.67 30.79 -11.32
N GLN A 234 9.55 29.60 -10.71
CA GLN A 234 10.40 29.18 -9.60
C GLN A 234 10.92 27.76 -9.81
N LEU A 235 12.14 27.54 -9.40
CA LEU A 235 12.77 26.24 -9.32
C LEU A 235 13.49 26.09 -7.99
N ILE A 236 13.20 25.02 -7.26
CA ILE A 236 13.86 24.69 -6.01
C ILE A 236 14.64 23.38 -6.24
N TRP A 237 15.97 23.51 -6.15
CA TRP A 237 16.86 22.36 -6.23
C TRP A 237 17.00 21.67 -4.88
N VAL A 238 16.73 20.38 -4.83
CA VAL A 238 17.04 19.51 -3.69
C VAL A 238 18.41 18.89 -3.95
N VAL A 239 19.40 19.31 -3.18
CA VAL A 239 20.79 18.85 -3.32
C VAL A 239 21.15 17.91 -2.17
N ASP A 240 21.69 16.73 -2.44
CA ASP A 240 22.17 15.82 -1.41
C ASP A 240 23.45 16.34 -0.76
N GLU A 241 23.57 16.28 0.56
CA GLU A 241 24.74 16.73 1.34
C GLU A 241 26.07 16.06 0.96
N GLY A 242 26.06 15.02 0.18
CA GLY A 242 27.26 14.30 -0.29
C GLY A 242 27.57 14.50 -1.77
N SER A 243 26.79 15.32 -2.49
CA SER A 243 27.05 15.53 -3.91
C SER A 243 28.15 16.57 -4.12
N LYS A 244 29.06 16.29 -5.07
CA LYS A 244 30.12 17.22 -5.49
C LYS A 244 29.59 18.53 -6.11
N HIS A 245 28.29 18.69 -6.14
CA HIS A 245 27.59 19.86 -6.68
C HIS A 245 27.27 20.92 -5.64
N MET A 246 27.76 20.81 -4.40
CA MET A 246 27.60 21.85 -3.37
C MET A 246 28.50 23.09 -3.62
N ASP A 247 29.46 23.05 -4.55
CA ASP A 247 30.25 24.21 -5.01
C ASP A 247 29.54 25.03 -6.10
N TRP A 248 28.20 25.21 -5.94
CA TRP A 248 27.38 25.92 -6.92
C TRP A 248 27.44 27.44 -6.76
N ASN A 249 28.61 28.01 -6.95
CA ASN A 249 28.72 29.39 -7.40
C ASN A 249 28.24 29.57 -8.87
N GLU A 250 27.90 28.50 -9.53
CA GLU A 250 27.24 28.42 -10.83
C GLU A 250 25.83 27.84 -10.71
N VAL A 251 24.95 28.54 -9.99
CA VAL A 251 23.52 28.43 -10.32
C VAL A 251 23.45 28.77 -11.81
N PRO A 252 22.92 27.87 -12.69
CA PRO A 252 22.72 28.21 -14.07
C PRO A 252 21.89 29.48 -14.08
N GLN A 253 22.52 30.63 -14.35
CA GLN A 253 21.79 31.88 -14.50
C GLN A 253 20.83 31.62 -15.62
N GLY A 254 19.55 31.46 -15.26
CA GLY A 254 18.49 31.18 -16.22
C GLY A 254 18.65 32.17 -17.35
N THR A 255 18.75 31.68 -18.56
CA THR A 255 18.88 32.48 -19.75
C THR A 255 17.80 33.56 -19.74
N GLY A 256 18.10 34.76 -19.25
CA GLY A 256 17.23 35.92 -19.28
C GLY A 256 16.50 36.34 -18.00
N GLY A 257 16.79 35.79 -16.82
CA GLY A 257 16.23 36.29 -15.52
C GLY A 257 14.73 36.03 -15.32
N SER A 258 14.12 35.09 -16.03
CA SER A 258 12.69 34.81 -15.97
C SER A 258 12.31 33.76 -14.91
N VAL A 259 13.27 32.97 -14.43
CA VAL A 259 13.03 31.91 -13.42
C VAL A 259 13.86 32.20 -12.17
N ASN A 260 13.21 32.24 -11.02
CA ASN A 260 13.90 32.33 -9.73
C ASN A 260 14.35 30.92 -9.32
N VAL A 261 15.65 30.75 -9.11
CA VAL A 261 16.26 29.47 -8.73
C VAL A 261 16.78 29.58 -7.30
N SER A 262 16.38 28.65 -6.44
CA SER A 262 16.81 28.56 -5.05
C SER A 262 17.23 27.12 -4.74
N THR A 263 18.10 26.92 -3.75
CA THR A 263 18.37 25.58 -3.24
C THR A 263 17.56 25.32 -1.97
N TRP A 264 17.18 24.09 -1.76
CA TRP A 264 16.45 23.67 -0.55
C TRP A 264 17.22 24.00 0.72
N GLN A 265 18.53 23.73 0.68
CA GLN A 265 19.44 23.94 1.80
C GLN A 265 19.58 25.43 2.14
N ASP A 266 19.68 26.32 1.14
CA ASP A 266 19.75 27.77 1.39
C ASP A 266 18.48 28.25 2.07
N ILE A 267 17.29 27.84 1.59
CA ILE A 267 16.01 28.23 2.20
C ILE A 267 15.95 27.80 3.67
N VAL A 268 16.43 26.57 3.98
CA VAL A 268 16.38 26.03 5.35
C VAL A 268 17.47 26.63 6.24
N ASN A 269 18.71 26.80 5.73
CA ASN A 269 19.86 27.22 6.52
C ASN A 269 19.92 28.74 6.75
N ASP A 270 19.49 29.53 5.77
CA ASP A 270 19.45 31.00 5.89
C ASP A 270 18.31 31.51 6.79
N SER A 271 17.35 30.63 7.07
CA SER A 271 16.22 30.99 7.96
C SER A 271 16.64 30.91 9.43
N PRO A 272 16.14 31.86 10.28
CA PRO A 272 16.39 31.80 11.72
C PRO A 272 16.01 30.47 12.34
N VAL A 273 16.80 30.01 13.33
CA VAL A 273 16.59 28.71 13.99
C VAL A 273 15.20 28.57 14.61
N ASP A 274 14.59 29.67 15.03
CA ASP A 274 13.28 29.69 15.65
C ASP A 274 12.12 29.85 14.64
N ALA A 275 12.42 30.10 13.37
CA ALA A 275 11.41 30.24 12.33
C ALA A 275 10.82 28.89 11.92
N GLY A 276 9.51 28.85 11.71
CA GLY A 276 8.82 27.69 11.14
C GLY A 276 8.56 26.52 12.09
N LYS A 277 8.78 26.66 13.40
CA LYS A 277 8.59 25.57 14.38
C LYS A 277 7.12 25.21 14.60
N ASP A 278 6.22 26.20 14.54
CA ASP A 278 4.81 25.98 14.83
C ASP A 278 4.00 25.84 13.54
N LEU A 279 3.14 24.84 13.51
CA LEU A 279 2.21 24.65 12.39
C LEU A 279 1.17 25.76 12.34
N PRO A 280 0.78 26.24 11.14
CA PRO A 280 -0.28 27.22 11.00
C PRO A 280 -1.58 26.75 11.69
N PRO A 281 -2.32 27.66 12.39
CA PRO A 281 -3.55 27.29 13.12
C PRO A 281 -4.62 26.77 12.16
N ILE A 282 -5.55 25.95 12.69
CA ILE A 282 -6.66 25.38 11.89
C ILE A 282 -7.73 26.44 11.63
N GLU A 283 -7.96 27.32 12.62
CA GLU A 283 -9.04 28.29 12.58
C GLU A 283 -8.85 29.32 11.47
N GLY A 284 -9.92 29.54 10.68
CA GLY A 284 -9.92 30.52 9.60
C GLY A 284 -9.20 30.10 8.31
N GLN A 285 -8.58 28.92 8.26
CA GLN A 285 -7.95 28.44 7.04
C GLN A 285 -8.97 27.87 6.05
N LYS A 286 -8.74 28.16 4.77
CA LYS A 286 -9.47 27.53 3.67
C LYS A 286 -9.14 26.05 3.61
N GLU A 287 -10.04 25.25 3.03
CA GLU A 287 -9.73 23.84 2.69
C GLU A 287 -8.48 23.77 1.80
N PRO A 288 -7.61 22.76 2.00
CA PRO A 288 -6.45 22.56 1.14
C PRO A 288 -6.89 22.41 -0.32
N ARG A 289 -6.07 22.94 -1.23
CA ARG A 289 -6.31 22.74 -2.66
C ARG A 289 -6.11 21.31 -3.08
N ASP A 290 -6.55 21.00 -4.29
CA ASP A 290 -6.46 19.67 -4.88
C ASP A 290 -5.01 19.22 -5.04
N VAL A 291 -4.81 17.91 -4.95
CA VAL A 291 -3.58 17.23 -5.36
C VAL A 291 -3.78 16.70 -6.77
N THR A 292 -2.91 17.11 -7.68
CA THR A 292 -2.92 16.65 -9.08
C THR A 292 -1.91 15.52 -9.25
N ILE A 293 -2.34 14.41 -9.86
CA ILE A 293 -1.51 13.23 -10.11
C ILE A 293 -1.64 12.85 -11.58
N PHE A 294 -0.56 12.35 -12.18
CA PHE A 294 -0.54 11.84 -13.53
C PHE A 294 -0.54 10.32 -13.52
N TRP A 295 -1.62 9.74 -14.01
CA TRP A 295 -1.74 8.29 -14.17
C TRP A 295 -1.07 7.84 -15.45
N GLN A 296 -0.05 7.03 -15.29
CA GLN A 296 0.63 6.40 -16.42
C GLN A 296 -0.09 5.10 -16.79
N SER A 297 -0.57 5.07 -18.02
CA SER A 297 -1.06 3.87 -18.69
C SER A 297 0.07 3.18 -19.47
N LYS A 298 -0.24 2.54 -20.57
CA LYS A 298 0.74 1.87 -21.44
C LYS A 298 1.80 2.86 -21.96
N PRO A 299 3.05 2.40 -22.15
CA PRO A 299 4.08 3.20 -22.78
C PRO A 299 3.60 3.78 -24.13
N GLY A 300 3.89 5.07 -24.37
CA GLY A 300 3.50 5.77 -25.58
C GLY A 300 2.08 6.35 -25.60
N THR A 301 1.29 6.13 -24.54
CA THR A 301 0.02 6.84 -24.36
C THR A 301 0.22 8.06 -23.47
N ALA A 302 -0.54 9.15 -23.72
CA ALA A 302 -0.51 10.31 -22.85
C ALA A 302 -1.06 9.95 -21.47
N GLU A 303 -0.40 10.42 -20.42
CA GLU A 303 -0.83 10.22 -19.04
C GLU A 303 -2.19 10.90 -18.80
N GLU A 304 -3.05 10.26 -18.01
CA GLU A 304 -4.29 10.89 -17.55
C GLU A 304 -4.00 11.79 -16.34
N MET A 305 -4.28 13.10 -16.49
CA MET A 305 -4.16 14.04 -15.38
C MET A 305 -5.43 14.02 -14.53
N VAL A 306 -5.30 13.67 -13.27
CA VAL A 306 -6.42 13.58 -12.33
C VAL A 306 -6.19 14.54 -11.15
N ARG A 307 -7.25 15.22 -10.72
CA ARG A 307 -7.25 16.11 -9.56
C ARG A 307 -8.06 15.48 -8.45
N PHE A 308 -7.42 15.23 -7.33
CA PHE A 308 -8.05 14.71 -6.13
C PHE A 308 -8.23 15.83 -5.11
N THR A 309 -9.45 16.00 -4.61
CA THR A 309 -9.68 16.87 -3.46
C THR A 309 -9.06 16.25 -2.21
N SER A 310 -8.81 17.07 -1.18
CA SER A 310 -8.38 16.56 0.12
C SER A 310 -9.37 15.52 0.65
N ALA A 311 -10.67 15.71 0.48
CA ALA A 311 -11.70 14.76 0.89
C ALA A 311 -11.60 13.39 0.19
N ASN A 312 -11.27 13.36 -1.14
CA ASN A 312 -11.04 12.11 -1.84
C ASN A 312 -9.90 11.31 -1.21
N ILE A 313 -8.79 11.98 -0.89
CA ILE A 313 -7.61 11.35 -0.30
C ILE A 313 -7.92 10.88 1.13
N MET A 314 -8.60 11.72 1.95
CA MET A 314 -8.95 11.35 3.33
C MET A 314 -9.89 10.16 3.41
N SER A 315 -10.88 10.08 2.53
CA SER A 315 -11.78 8.93 2.46
C SER A 315 -11.04 7.65 2.05
N ALA A 316 -10.07 7.77 1.14
CA ALA A 316 -9.23 6.65 0.71
C ALA A 316 -8.30 6.16 1.84
N ILE A 317 -7.65 7.08 2.59
CA ILE A 317 -6.85 6.73 3.76
C ILE A 317 -7.70 5.97 4.77
N ALA A 318 -8.88 6.51 5.11
CA ALA A 318 -9.79 5.89 6.06
C ALA A 318 -10.20 4.48 5.62
N ALA A 319 -10.52 4.29 4.34
CA ALA A 319 -10.93 2.99 3.80
C ALA A 319 -9.81 1.95 3.81
N LEU A 320 -8.58 2.33 3.41
CA LEU A 320 -7.43 1.44 3.43
C LEU A 320 -7.01 1.07 4.86
N LEU A 321 -7.01 2.01 5.80
CA LEU A 321 -6.75 1.72 7.21
C LEU A 321 -7.83 0.81 7.80
N PHE A 322 -9.08 0.98 7.39
CA PHE A 322 -10.20 0.15 7.85
C PHE A 322 -10.14 -1.28 7.28
N SER A 323 -9.55 -1.49 6.11
CA SER A 323 -9.42 -2.81 5.48
C SER A 323 -8.50 -3.77 6.24
N VAL A 324 -7.65 -3.22 7.12
CA VAL A 324 -6.77 -4.00 8.00
C VAL A 324 -7.48 -4.27 9.33
N PRO A 325 -7.53 -5.52 9.81
CA PRO A 325 -8.15 -5.87 11.09
C PRO A 325 -7.59 -5.05 12.25
N THR A 326 -8.42 -4.72 13.23
CA THR A 326 -8.06 -3.83 14.36
C THR A 326 -6.79 -4.28 15.09
N SER A 327 -6.61 -5.59 15.28
CA SER A 327 -5.41 -6.17 15.93
C SER A 327 -4.14 -6.08 15.08
N GLN A 328 -4.27 -5.76 13.79
CA GLN A 328 -3.17 -5.72 12.82
C GLN A 328 -2.97 -4.32 12.21
N ARG A 329 -3.65 -3.31 12.73
CA ARG A 329 -3.50 -1.93 12.26
C ARG A 329 -2.08 -1.44 12.45
N MET A 330 -1.70 -0.51 11.59
CA MET A 330 -0.40 0.17 11.68
C MET A 330 -0.33 0.98 12.97
N GLY A 331 0.86 1.07 13.53
CA GLY A 331 1.11 1.83 14.76
C GLY A 331 2.59 2.15 14.96
N PRO A 332 2.96 2.77 16.10
CA PRO A 332 4.32 3.25 16.37
C PRO A 332 5.41 2.17 16.36
N SER A 333 5.03 0.90 16.54
CA SER A 333 5.96 -0.24 16.47
C SER A 333 6.30 -0.66 15.03
N ASP A 334 5.59 -0.14 14.05
CA ASP A 334 5.78 -0.50 12.66
C ASP A 334 6.78 0.40 11.96
N LEU A 335 7.50 -0.20 11.00
CA LEU A 335 8.30 0.50 10.01
C LEU A 335 7.72 0.24 8.62
N PHE A 336 7.19 1.28 8.03
CA PHE A 336 6.55 1.27 6.71
C PHE A 336 7.56 1.67 5.62
N LEU A 337 7.65 0.89 4.55
CA LEU A 337 8.53 1.15 3.40
C LEU A 337 7.70 1.23 2.12
N PRO A 338 7.53 2.40 1.49
CA PRO A 338 6.99 2.52 0.14
C PRO A 338 8.08 2.17 -0.89
N ALA A 339 8.12 0.90 -1.32
CA ALA A 339 8.99 0.44 -2.39
C ALA A 339 8.35 0.58 -3.80
N ASP A 340 7.19 1.18 -3.88
CA ASP A 340 6.54 1.66 -5.10
C ASP A 340 6.49 3.20 -5.09
N SER A 341 6.30 3.81 -6.26
CA SER A 341 6.32 5.27 -6.44
C SER A 341 5.19 5.97 -5.68
N LEU A 342 5.51 7.07 -5.00
CA LEU A 342 4.52 7.97 -4.39
C LEU A 342 3.66 8.73 -5.42
N ALA A 343 4.04 8.73 -6.69
CA ALA A 343 3.17 9.19 -7.78
C ALA A 343 1.97 8.27 -8.01
N ASN A 344 1.99 7.03 -7.48
CA ASN A 344 0.86 6.13 -7.47
C ASN A 344 -0.06 6.43 -6.28
N THR A 345 -1.34 6.69 -6.54
CA THR A 345 -2.31 7.07 -5.50
C THR A 345 -2.41 6.04 -4.37
N HIS A 346 -2.31 4.74 -4.67
CA HIS A 346 -2.35 3.68 -3.67
C HIS A 346 -1.17 3.77 -2.69
N THR A 347 0.04 3.93 -3.22
CA THR A 347 1.26 4.06 -2.41
C THR A 347 1.25 5.35 -1.60
N LEU A 348 0.83 6.46 -2.22
CA LEU A 348 0.70 7.75 -1.54
C LEU A 348 -0.28 7.68 -0.37
N VAL A 349 -1.49 7.16 -0.61
CA VAL A 349 -2.55 7.06 0.41
C VAL A 349 -2.13 6.14 1.57
N LEU A 350 -1.47 5.01 1.27
CA LEU A 350 -0.93 4.13 2.31
C LEU A 350 0.19 4.79 3.13
N THR A 351 1.06 5.57 2.48
CA THR A 351 2.13 6.32 3.17
C THR A 351 1.55 7.38 4.09
N LEU A 352 0.54 8.14 3.62
CA LEU A 352 -0.20 9.09 4.45
C LEU A 352 -0.94 8.40 5.60
N GLY A 353 -1.50 7.21 5.35
CA GLY A 353 -2.12 6.36 6.37
C GLY A 353 -1.14 5.87 7.43
N ALA A 354 0.10 5.53 7.03
CA ALA A 354 1.16 5.16 7.96
C ALA A 354 1.56 6.34 8.85
N LEU A 355 1.74 7.53 8.28
CA LEU A 355 2.00 8.76 9.04
C LEU A 355 0.87 9.08 10.02
N TYR A 356 -0.40 9.01 9.57
CA TYR A 356 -1.56 9.23 10.42
C TYR A 356 -1.65 8.23 11.58
N SER A 357 -1.21 6.99 11.35
CA SER A 357 -1.18 5.92 12.35
C SER A 357 0.05 5.97 13.27
N ASN A 358 0.88 7.00 13.16
CA ASN A 358 2.15 7.14 13.87
C ASN A 358 3.14 5.99 13.63
N ALA A 359 3.04 5.28 12.50
CA ALA A 359 4.06 4.33 12.09
C ALA A 359 5.31 5.08 11.62
N SER A 360 6.49 4.48 11.84
CA SER A 360 7.71 4.99 11.25
C SER A 360 7.71 4.76 9.75
N VAL A 361 8.23 5.70 8.96
CA VAL A 361 8.28 5.62 7.50
C VAL A 361 9.72 5.74 7.03
N ALA A 362 10.17 4.80 6.18
CA ALA A 362 11.50 4.85 5.59
C ALA A 362 11.39 5.11 4.09
N PHE A 363 12.11 6.11 3.59
CA PHE A 363 12.21 6.39 2.16
C PHE A 363 13.53 5.85 1.60
N ASN A 364 13.44 5.18 0.46
CA ASN A 364 14.59 4.69 -0.29
C ASN A 364 14.39 5.05 -1.76
N SER A 365 15.17 6.00 -2.25
CA SER A 365 15.08 6.48 -3.64
C SER A 365 15.46 5.41 -4.67
N VAL A 366 16.37 4.50 -4.31
CA VAL A 366 16.85 3.42 -5.18
C VAL A 366 15.82 2.29 -5.33
N ALA A 367 14.96 2.10 -4.32
CA ALA A 367 13.98 1.01 -4.27
C ALA A 367 13.00 1.02 -5.45
N VAL A 368 12.53 2.19 -5.81
CA VAL A 368 11.53 2.38 -6.87
C VAL A 368 12.12 2.08 -8.25
N GLN A 369 13.37 2.45 -8.48
CA GLN A 369 14.05 2.28 -9.77
C GLN A 369 14.50 0.84 -10.02
N ALA A 370 14.93 0.13 -8.97
CA ALA A 370 15.52 -1.20 -9.10
C ALA A 370 14.50 -2.33 -9.26
N ASN A 371 13.23 -2.14 -8.92
CA ASN A 371 12.21 -3.20 -8.81
C ASN A 371 12.75 -4.44 -8.06
N ASP A 372 13.55 -4.22 -7.01
CA ASP A 372 14.25 -5.25 -6.25
C ASP A 372 14.05 -5.02 -4.76
N LEU A 373 13.26 -5.89 -4.13
CA LEU A 373 12.93 -5.76 -2.71
C LEU A 373 14.12 -6.04 -1.79
N ALA A 374 15.08 -6.86 -2.22
CA ALA A 374 16.27 -7.12 -1.42
C ALA A 374 17.16 -5.87 -1.33
N ILE A 375 17.28 -5.12 -2.43
CA ILE A 375 17.97 -3.82 -2.46
C ILE A 375 17.16 -2.78 -1.67
N ALA A 376 15.86 -2.72 -1.89
CA ALA A 376 14.95 -1.77 -1.25
C ALA A 376 14.97 -1.84 0.28
N THR A 377 15.13 -3.04 0.83
CA THR A 377 15.07 -3.31 2.27
C THR A 377 16.44 -3.39 2.94
N ARG A 378 17.52 -3.18 2.20
CA ARG A 378 18.89 -3.25 2.73
C ARG A 378 19.09 -2.15 3.79
N GLY A 379 19.71 -2.50 4.91
CA GLY A 379 19.98 -1.58 6.02
C GLY A 379 18.81 -1.33 6.98
N ILE A 380 17.59 -1.68 6.60
CA ILE A 380 16.39 -1.50 7.43
C ILE A 380 15.66 -2.81 7.67
N ALA A 381 14.73 -2.83 8.64
CA ALA A 381 13.89 -3.98 8.96
C ALA A 381 12.41 -3.60 8.88
N PRO A 382 11.85 -3.43 7.68
CA PRO A 382 10.46 -3.02 7.54
C PRO A 382 9.51 -4.09 8.06
N THR A 383 8.42 -3.65 8.68
CA THR A 383 7.31 -4.51 9.10
C THR A 383 6.20 -4.52 8.06
N ILE A 384 6.10 -3.45 7.27
CA ILE A 384 5.10 -3.26 6.23
C ILE A 384 5.79 -2.69 4.98
N ILE A 385 5.51 -3.29 3.82
CA ILE A 385 6.06 -2.85 2.52
C ILE A 385 4.91 -2.59 1.55
N VAL A 386 5.02 -1.56 0.73
CA VAL A 386 4.26 -1.43 -0.52
C VAL A 386 5.17 -1.80 -1.66
N ALA A 387 4.82 -2.84 -2.42
CA ALA A 387 5.66 -3.37 -3.49
C ALA A 387 4.91 -3.42 -4.83
N THR A 388 5.65 -3.24 -5.92
CA THR A 388 5.08 -3.45 -7.26
C THR A 388 4.89 -4.94 -7.53
N PRO A 389 3.90 -5.34 -8.36
CA PRO A 389 3.75 -6.74 -8.79
C PRO A 389 5.01 -7.30 -9.45
N ALA A 390 5.74 -6.48 -10.22
CA ALA A 390 7.00 -6.86 -10.87
C ALA A 390 8.09 -7.24 -9.85
N ALA A 391 8.26 -6.44 -8.79
CA ALA A 391 9.22 -6.72 -7.72
C ALA A 391 8.87 -8.00 -6.96
N LEU A 392 7.57 -8.25 -6.72
CA LEU A 392 7.11 -9.48 -6.09
C LEU A 392 7.33 -10.71 -6.97
N LEU A 393 7.07 -10.64 -8.29
CA LEU A 393 7.36 -11.74 -9.21
C LEU A 393 8.86 -12.05 -9.29
N LYS A 394 9.70 -11.01 -9.33
CA LYS A 394 11.16 -11.19 -9.27
C LYS A 394 11.56 -11.92 -7.99
N THR A 395 11.05 -11.47 -6.83
CA THR A 395 11.30 -12.11 -5.54
C THR A 395 10.81 -13.57 -5.52
N HIS A 396 9.65 -13.86 -6.11
CA HIS A 396 9.11 -15.22 -6.23
C HIS A 396 10.03 -16.11 -7.06
N GLN A 397 10.48 -15.64 -8.23
CA GLN A 397 11.37 -16.39 -9.13
C GLN A 397 12.71 -16.71 -8.47
N GLU A 398 13.33 -15.71 -7.83
CA GLU A 398 14.61 -15.84 -7.13
C GLU A 398 14.50 -16.81 -5.95
N SER A 399 13.45 -16.67 -5.14
CA SER A 399 13.21 -17.54 -3.99
C SER A 399 12.84 -18.96 -4.41
N GLY A 400 12.04 -19.14 -5.47
CA GLY A 400 11.72 -20.46 -6.04
C GLY A 400 12.97 -21.20 -6.52
N GLY A 401 13.94 -20.47 -7.13
CA GLY A 401 15.23 -21.01 -7.53
C GLY A 401 16.11 -21.46 -6.36
N SER A 402 15.94 -20.89 -5.18
CA SER A 402 16.67 -21.30 -3.97
C SER A 402 16.17 -22.60 -3.33
N LEU A 403 14.94 -23.04 -3.62
CA LEU A 403 14.34 -24.28 -3.10
C LEU A 403 14.84 -25.53 -3.82
N THR A 404 16.15 -25.75 -3.86
CA THR A 404 16.78 -26.86 -4.56
C THR A 404 16.68 -28.20 -3.80
N SER A 405 16.63 -28.15 -2.45
CA SER A 405 16.56 -29.31 -1.59
C SER A 405 15.15 -29.93 -1.57
N LEU A 406 15.04 -31.27 -1.66
CA LEU A 406 13.78 -31.99 -1.50
C LEU A 406 13.09 -31.67 -0.16
N VAL A 407 13.87 -31.49 0.90
CA VAL A 407 13.35 -31.12 2.22
C VAL A 407 12.74 -29.71 2.20
N ALA A 408 13.44 -28.74 1.60
CA ALA A 408 12.94 -27.36 1.48
C ALA A 408 11.65 -27.31 0.66
N ARG A 409 11.58 -28.05 -0.45
CA ARG A 409 10.37 -28.13 -1.30
C ARG A 409 9.18 -28.77 -0.56
N ASN A 410 9.40 -29.85 0.19
CA ASN A 410 8.35 -30.47 0.98
C ASN A 410 7.87 -29.55 2.12
N LEU A 411 8.78 -28.84 2.80
CA LEU A 411 8.41 -27.88 3.83
C LEU A 411 7.63 -26.70 3.24
N HIS A 412 8.05 -26.19 2.08
CA HIS A 412 7.32 -25.15 1.37
C HIS A 412 5.91 -25.62 1.00
N TRP A 413 5.78 -26.81 0.41
CA TRP A 413 4.49 -27.39 0.09
C TRP A 413 3.59 -27.55 1.33
N LEU A 414 4.12 -27.99 2.47
CA LEU A 414 3.38 -28.10 3.72
C LEU A 414 2.87 -26.73 4.21
N GLN A 415 3.72 -25.69 4.12
CA GLN A 415 3.33 -24.35 4.52
C GLN A 415 2.28 -23.74 3.59
N THR A 416 2.46 -23.87 2.27
CA THR A 416 1.49 -23.40 1.28
C THR A 416 0.15 -24.16 1.43
N ARG A 417 0.19 -25.47 1.71
CA ARG A 417 -1.01 -26.27 1.97
C ARG A 417 -1.73 -25.81 3.26
N SER A 418 -0.99 -25.58 4.35
CA SER A 418 -1.57 -25.03 5.60
C SER A 418 -2.28 -23.71 5.34
N LEU A 419 -1.65 -22.83 4.55
CA LEU A 419 -2.18 -21.53 4.20
C LEU A 419 -3.47 -21.65 3.36
N THR A 420 -3.42 -22.41 2.27
CA THR A 420 -4.51 -22.45 1.27
C THR A 420 -5.68 -23.36 1.67
N GLN A 421 -5.42 -24.48 2.38
CA GLN A 421 -6.45 -25.42 2.77
C GLN A 421 -6.98 -25.21 4.18
N ASN A 422 -6.09 -24.87 5.13
CA ASN A 422 -6.50 -24.69 6.53
C ASN A 422 -6.77 -23.23 6.88
N GLY A 423 -6.39 -22.27 6.02
CA GLY A 423 -6.58 -20.84 6.27
C GLY A 423 -5.71 -20.28 7.41
N VAL A 424 -4.56 -20.92 7.67
CA VAL A 424 -3.67 -20.57 8.79
C VAL A 424 -2.33 -20.09 8.26
N MET A 425 -1.93 -18.89 8.68
CA MET A 425 -0.61 -18.36 8.35
C MET A 425 0.48 -19.15 9.10
N PRO A 426 1.51 -19.65 8.41
CA PRO A 426 2.59 -20.40 9.06
C PRO A 426 3.27 -19.58 10.16
N VAL A 427 3.31 -20.11 11.38
CA VAL A 427 3.94 -19.48 12.54
C VAL A 427 5.36 -20.04 12.72
N ALA A 428 6.26 -19.23 13.29
CA ALA A 428 7.61 -19.65 13.63
C ALA A 428 7.60 -20.86 14.58
N GLY A 429 8.27 -21.94 14.19
CA GLY A 429 8.41 -23.18 14.94
C GLY A 429 9.74 -23.87 14.62
N LEU A 430 10.03 -25.00 15.23
CA LEU A 430 11.30 -25.70 15.01
C LEU A 430 11.55 -26.09 13.54
N LEU A 431 10.52 -26.51 12.83
CA LEU A 431 10.61 -26.84 11.39
C LEU A 431 10.67 -25.57 10.52
N SER A 432 10.04 -24.48 10.94
CA SER A 432 10.08 -23.22 10.19
C SER A 432 11.46 -22.58 10.28
N SER A 433 12.21 -22.75 11.37
CA SER A 433 13.56 -22.18 11.50
C SER A 433 14.55 -22.74 10.46
N TYR A 434 14.36 -23.98 10.04
CA TYR A 434 15.13 -24.54 8.92
C TYR A 434 14.68 -23.91 7.59
N TYR A 435 13.37 -23.73 7.40
CA TYR A 435 12.80 -23.12 6.21
C TYR A 435 13.15 -21.62 6.09
N ASP A 436 13.31 -20.91 7.22
CA ASP A 436 13.68 -19.48 7.26
C ASP A 436 15.01 -19.17 6.55
N ARG A 437 15.89 -20.18 6.37
CA ARG A 437 17.14 -20.04 5.61
C ARG A 437 16.93 -19.85 4.10
N PHE A 438 15.77 -20.26 3.60
CA PHE A 438 15.40 -20.18 2.19
C PHE A 438 14.50 -18.97 1.89
N ARG A 439 14.11 -18.23 2.92
CA ARG A 439 13.32 -17.01 2.77
C ARG A 439 14.12 -15.93 2.08
N PRO A 440 13.47 -15.10 1.23
CA PRO A 440 14.13 -13.93 0.65
C PRO A 440 14.60 -12.99 1.76
N ALA A 441 15.76 -12.38 1.56
CA ALA A 441 16.33 -11.41 2.50
C ALA A 441 15.59 -10.07 2.40
N LEU A 442 14.36 -10.03 2.92
CA LEU A 442 13.53 -8.83 2.98
C LEU A 442 13.75 -8.10 4.31
N GLY A 443 14.84 -7.33 4.37
CA GLY A 443 15.25 -6.54 5.52
C GLY A 443 16.40 -7.13 6.34
N SER A 444 17.00 -6.27 7.18
CA SER A 444 18.16 -6.62 8.02
C SER A 444 17.82 -7.58 9.18
N LYS A 445 16.54 -7.76 9.50
CA LYS A 445 16.06 -8.67 10.56
C LYS A 445 14.99 -9.60 10.00
N PRO A 446 15.30 -10.89 9.75
CA PRO A 446 14.33 -11.86 9.29
C PRO A 446 13.12 -11.97 10.22
N GLY A 447 11.94 -12.20 9.66
CA GLY A 447 10.69 -12.42 10.41
C GLY A 447 10.04 -11.15 11.00
N LYS A 448 10.56 -9.96 10.71
CA LYS A 448 9.92 -8.69 11.09
C LYS A 448 8.82 -8.25 10.12
N LEU A 449 8.97 -8.58 8.85
CA LEU A 449 7.97 -8.28 7.83
C LEU A 449 6.68 -9.07 8.13
N ARG A 450 5.55 -8.36 8.23
CA ARG A 450 4.24 -8.93 8.55
C ARG A 450 3.17 -8.70 7.48
N LEU A 451 3.34 -7.64 6.67
CA LEU A 451 2.36 -7.23 5.68
C LEU A 451 3.02 -6.64 4.43
N ILE A 452 2.54 -7.04 3.28
CA ILE A 452 2.89 -6.47 1.98
C ILE A 452 1.60 -5.99 1.32
N PHE A 453 1.59 -4.74 0.89
CA PHE A 453 0.57 -4.22 -0.02
C PHE A 453 1.10 -4.24 -1.44
N THR A 454 0.26 -4.65 -2.37
CA THR A 454 0.55 -4.57 -3.80
C THR A 454 -0.73 -4.27 -4.58
N ALA A 455 -0.61 -3.68 -5.74
CA ALA A 455 -1.76 -3.28 -6.52
C ALA A 455 -1.58 -3.54 -8.02
N GLU A 456 -2.63 -4.04 -8.64
CA GLU A 456 -2.83 -4.03 -10.08
C GLU A 456 -3.24 -2.63 -10.52
N ARG A 457 -2.63 -2.12 -11.57
CA ARG A 457 -2.92 -0.81 -12.13
C ARG A 457 -3.64 -0.95 -13.46
N ILE A 458 -4.89 -0.52 -13.51
CA ILE A 458 -5.69 -0.58 -14.74
C ILE A 458 -5.00 0.21 -15.86
N GLY A 459 -4.88 -0.43 -17.02
CA GLY A 459 -4.27 0.16 -18.21
C GLY A 459 -2.74 0.22 -18.20
N ALA A 460 -2.06 -0.10 -17.10
CA ALA A 460 -0.61 -0.25 -17.09
C ALA A 460 -0.21 -1.67 -17.51
N GLU A 461 0.99 -1.82 -18.06
CA GLU A 461 1.56 -3.14 -18.39
C GLU A 461 2.24 -3.75 -17.15
N THR A 462 1.49 -3.85 -16.05
CA THR A 462 1.97 -4.51 -14.83
C THR A 462 1.74 -6.02 -14.96
N PRO A 463 2.70 -6.86 -14.52
CA PRO A 463 2.50 -8.29 -14.52
C PRO A 463 1.41 -8.68 -13.52
N ARG A 464 0.49 -9.53 -13.93
CA ARG A 464 -0.60 -10.04 -13.09
C ARG A 464 -0.08 -11.07 -12.08
N LEU A 465 -0.64 -11.05 -10.89
CA LEU A 465 -0.33 -12.02 -9.84
C LEU A 465 -1.47 -13.03 -9.71
N SER A 466 -1.19 -14.31 -9.93
CA SER A 466 -2.15 -15.38 -9.67
C SER A 466 -2.30 -15.64 -8.16
N SER A 467 -3.41 -16.22 -7.76
CA SER A 467 -3.66 -16.59 -6.36
C SER A 467 -2.65 -17.61 -5.82
N THR A 468 -2.13 -18.49 -6.69
CA THR A 468 -1.06 -19.44 -6.38
C THR A 468 0.26 -18.72 -6.09
N VAL A 469 0.68 -17.79 -6.95
CA VAL A 469 1.89 -16.98 -6.75
C VAL A 469 1.80 -16.14 -5.47
N LEU A 470 0.62 -15.55 -5.19
CA LEU A 470 0.40 -14.82 -3.94
C LEU A 470 0.53 -15.72 -2.71
N SER A 471 0.03 -16.96 -2.77
CA SER A 471 0.11 -17.91 -1.66
C SER A 471 1.53 -18.41 -1.43
N ASP A 472 2.28 -18.69 -2.50
CA ASP A 472 3.70 -19.03 -2.43
C ASP A 472 4.52 -17.88 -1.83
N LEU A 473 4.29 -16.65 -2.28
CA LEU A 473 4.95 -15.46 -1.74
C LEU A 473 4.63 -15.24 -0.26
N ARG A 474 3.39 -15.47 0.19
CA ARG A 474 3.03 -15.40 1.63
C ARG A 474 3.84 -16.41 2.44
N ALA A 475 3.97 -17.65 1.95
CA ALA A 475 4.78 -18.67 2.60
C ALA A 475 6.28 -18.32 2.60
N LEU A 476 6.82 -17.86 1.47
CA LEU A 476 8.23 -17.48 1.30
C LEU A 476 8.59 -16.25 2.13
N ALA A 477 7.81 -15.18 2.04
CA ALA A 477 8.07 -13.94 2.79
C ALA A 477 7.74 -14.07 4.28
N GLY A 478 6.90 -15.04 4.67
CA GLY A 478 6.34 -15.13 6.02
C GLY A 478 5.45 -13.93 6.38
N ALA A 479 4.88 -13.27 5.39
CA ALA A 479 4.09 -12.05 5.52
C ALA A 479 2.76 -12.17 4.77
N ARG A 480 1.72 -11.53 5.27
CA ARG A 480 0.45 -11.43 4.58
C ARG A 480 0.57 -10.51 3.38
N ILE A 481 -0.15 -10.78 2.31
CA ILE A 481 -0.15 -9.96 1.10
C ILE A 481 -1.58 -9.56 0.78
N MET A 482 -1.82 -8.25 0.69
CA MET A 482 -3.09 -7.67 0.24
C MET A 482 -2.91 -7.17 -1.19
N TYR A 483 -3.76 -7.64 -2.09
CA TYR A 483 -3.72 -7.31 -3.52
C TYR A 483 -4.92 -6.44 -3.88
N ALA A 484 -4.66 -5.26 -4.39
CA ALA A 484 -5.66 -4.26 -4.70
C ALA A 484 -5.81 -4.05 -6.21
N LEU A 485 -6.96 -3.53 -6.63
CA LEU A 485 -7.18 -2.96 -7.96
C LEU A 485 -7.20 -1.44 -7.85
N THR A 486 -6.39 -0.78 -8.67
CA THR A 486 -6.29 0.70 -8.71
C THR A 486 -6.64 1.24 -10.07
N ALA A 487 -7.21 2.45 -10.09
CA ALA A 487 -7.71 3.08 -11.30
C ALA A 487 -7.40 4.59 -11.29
N PRO A 488 -7.33 5.26 -12.47
CA PRO A 488 -6.92 6.66 -12.60
C PRO A 488 -7.67 7.62 -11.69
N LYS A 489 -9.01 7.56 -11.71
CA LYS A 489 -9.89 8.49 -11.00
C LYS A 489 -10.25 8.08 -9.57
N VAL A 490 -9.61 7.04 -9.04
CA VAL A 490 -9.88 6.54 -7.68
C VAL A 490 -8.65 6.77 -6.80
N ALA A 491 -8.80 7.55 -5.76
CA ALA A 491 -7.76 7.70 -4.76
C ALA A 491 -7.60 6.38 -4.00
N GLY A 492 -6.36 5.92 -3.82
CA GLY A 492 -6.07 4.65 -3.17
C GLY A 492 -6.41 3.43 -4.03
N ALA A 493 -7.45 2.70 -3.69
CA ALA A 493 -7.85 1.49 -4.40
C ALA A 493 -9.37 1.39 -4.59
N VAL A 494 -9.78 0.68 -5.64
CA VAL A 494 -11.19 0.34 -5.93
C VAL A 494 -11.65 -0.79 -5.02
N THR A 495 -10.89 -1.88 -5.04
CA THR A 495 -11.14 -3.11 -4.28
C THR A 495 -9.81 -3.60 -3.72
N GLN A 496 -9.86 -4.44 -2.68
CA GLN A 496 -8.68 -5.03 -2.07
C GLN A 496 -9.03 -6.37 -1.45
N THR A 497 -8.13 -7.36 -1.60
CA THR A 497 -8.32 -8.69 -1.00
C THR A 497 -8.41 -8.58 0.52
N ASN A 498 -9.21 -9.46 1.13
CA ASN A 498 -9.28 -9.55 2.59
C ASN A 498 -7.91 -9.93 3.16
N PHE A 499 -7.57 -9.36 4.32
CA PHE A 499 -6.31 -9.58 5.02
C PHE A 499 -5.99 -11.06 5.29
N TYR A 500 -7.04 -11.90 5.48
CA TYR A 500 -6.93 -13.33 5.76
C TYR A 500 -7.36 -14.21 4.59
N ASP A 501 -7.52 -13.66 3.38
CA ASP A 501 -7.87 -14.48 2.21
C ASP A 501 -6.62 -15.09 1.59
N TYR A 502 -6.41 -16.36 1.88
CA TYR A 502 -5.28 -17.15 1.39
C TYR A 502 -5.69 -18.18 0.35
N ARG A 503 -6.94 -18.17 -0.10
CA ARG A 503 -7.46 -19.16 -1.04
C ARG A 503 -6.70 -19.07 -2.35
N ALA A 504 -6.34 -20.25 -2.88
CA ALA A 504 -5.74 -20.40 -4.19
C ALA A 504 -6.76 -20.97 -5.16
N PHE A 505 -6.78 -20.44 -6.37
CA PHE A 505 -7.65 -20.84 -7.46
C PHE A 505 -6.78 -21.17 -8.68
N ASP A 506 -7.38 -21.81 -9.66
CA ASP A 506 -6.76 -21.98 -10.99
C ASP A 506 -7.07 -20.71 -11.80
N ASP A 507 -6.23 -19.69 -11.61
CA ASP A 507 -6.40 -18.35 -12.19
C ASP A 507 -5.06 -17.82 -12.74
N GLU A 508 -5.12 -17.02 -13.80
CA GLU A 508 -3.98 -16.28 -14.32
C GLU A 508 -3.77 -14.96 -13.55
N CYS A 509 -4.87 -14.41 -13.00
CA CYS A 509 -4.90 -13.23 -12.17
C CYS A 509 -5.81 -13.46 -10.98
N SER A 510 -5.30 -13.23 -9.78
CA SER A 510 -6.09 -13.35 -8.56
C SER A 510 -7.24 -12.34 -8.56
N HIS A 511 -8.32 -12.67 -7.84
CA HIS A 511 -9.36 -11.67 -7.56
C HIS A 511 -8.80 -10.51 -6.72
N PHE A 512 -9.44 -9.36 -6.84
CA PHE A 512 -9.06 -8.13 -6.12
C PHE A 512 -9.86 -7.89 -4.83
N GLY A 513 -10.65 -8.88 -4.40
CA GLY A 513 -11.46 -8.76 -3.19
C GLY A 513 -12.74 -7.91 -3.35
N PRO A 514 -13.35 -7.52 -2.22
CA PRO A 514 -14.53 -6.67 -2.18
C PRO A 514 -14.19 -5.20 -2.38
N PRO A 515 -15.19 -4.34 -2.68
CA PRO A 515 -15.02 -2.89 -2.64
C PRO A 515 -14.57 -2.41 -1.25
N LEU A 516 -13.79 -1.34 -1.22
CA LEU A 516 -13.42 -0.68 0.02
C LEU A 516 -14.62 0.07 0.64
N THR A 517 -14.51 0.48 1.89
CA THR A 517 -15.61 1.17 2.59
C THR A 517 -15.95 2.55 2.02
N SER A 518 -15.07 3.14 1.20
CA SER A 518 -15.27 4.42 0.50
C SER A 518 -15.68 4.24 -0.98
N THR A 519 -15.86 2.99 -1.44
CA THR A 519 -16.23 2.69 -2.82
C THR A 519 -17.46 1.82 -2.89
N GLU A 520 -18.21 1.97 -3.96
CA GLU A 520 -19.17 1.01 -4.46
C GLU A 520 -18.89 0.72 -5.92
N ILE A 521 -19.10 -0.52 -6.33
CA ILE A 521 -18.86 -0.96 -7.69
C ILE A 521 -20.14 -1.53 -8.32
N MET A 522 -20.26 -1.36 -9.61
CA MET A 522 -21.26 -2.02 -10.45
C MET A 522 -20.65 -2.37 -11.80
N LEU A 523 -21.25 -3.34 -12.45
CA LEU A 523 -20.88 -3.72 -13.81
C LEU A 523 -21.98 -3.29 -14.77
N LYS A 524 -21.61 -2.75 -15.93
CA LYS A 524 -22.54 -2.43 -17.01
C LYS A 524 -22.33 -3.36 -18.19
N ASP A 525 -23.42 -3.71 -18.83
CA ASP A 525 -23.41 -4.54 -20.02
C ASP A 525 -22.52 -3.93 -21.11
N THR A 526 -21.78 -4.78 -21.78
CA THR A 526 -21.04 -4.47 -23.00
C THR A 526 -21.56 -5.34 -24.15
N ASP A 527 -21.03 -5.15 -25.34
CA ASP A 527 -21.40 -5.97 -26.50
C ASP A 527 -21.03 -7.46 -26.28
N GLU A 528 -19.94 -7.73 -25.55
CA GLU A 528 -19.40 -9.07 -25.34
C GLU A 528 -19.87 -9.72 -24.02
N HIS A 529 -20.22 -8.92 -23.01
CA HIS A 529 -20.50 -9.39 -21.65
C HIS A 529 -21.83 -8.85 -21.14
N LYS A 530 -22.63 -9.74 -20.54
CA LYS A 530 -23.97 -9.40 -20.00
C LYS A 530 -24.06 -9.73 -18.51
N ASN A 531 -24.73 -8.86 -17.77
CA ASN A 531 -25.02 -9.07 -16.36
C ASN A 531 -26.10 -10.14 -16.12
N THR A 532 -26.73 -10.65 -17.16
CA THR A 532 -27.70 -11.76 -17.15
C THR A 532 -27.04 -13.13 -17.31
N ASP A 533 -25.74 -13.19 -17.56
CA ASP A 533 -24.97 -14.45 -17.60
C ASP A 533 -24.95 -15.13 -16.23
N ALA A 534 -24.46 -16.37 -16.18
CA ALA A 534 -24.38 -17.16 -14.93
C ALA A 534 -23.58 -16.44 -13.83
N LEU A 535 -22.53 -15.72 -14.22
CA LEU A 535 -21.81 -14.74 -13.39
C LEU A 535 -22.02 -13.36 -14.00
N SER A 536 -22.25 -12.35 -13.15
CA SER A 536 -22.35 -10.96 -13.62
C SER A 536 -21.02 -10.50 -14.20
N LYS A 537 -21.01 -10.18 -15.48
CA LYS A 537 -19.84 -9.68 -16.23
C LYS A 537 -20.19 -8.36 -16.89
N GLY A 538 -19.20 -7.49 -17.05
CA GLY A 538 -19.40 -6.21 -17.72
C GLY A 538 -18.28 -5.22 -17.44
N GLU A 539 -18.41 -4.02 -17.98
CA GLU A 539 -17.49 -2.93 -17.70
C GLU A 539 -17.63 -2.46 -16.25
N ILE A 540 -16.49 -2.27 -15.57
CA ILE A 540 -16.43 -1.88 -14.17
C ILE A 540 -16.69 -0.38 -14.05
N PHE A 541 -17.67 -0.01 -13.22
CA PHE A 541 -17.97 1.36 -12.81
C PHE A 541 -17.80 1.50 -11.31
N VAL A 542 -17.22 2.63 -10.89
CA VAL A 542 -16.92 2.92 -9.48
C VAL A 542 -17.52 4.25 -9.09
N ARG A 543 -18.15 4.30 -7.92
CA ARG A 543 -18.64 5.52 -7.26
C ARG A 543 -18.15 5.58 -5.83
N GLY A 544 -18.13 6.76 -5.26
CA GLY A 544 -17.84 6.93 -3.85
C GLY A 544 -17.01 8.15 -3.51
N PRO A 545 -16.84 8.46 -2.22
CA PRO A 545 -16.10 9.63 -1.74
C PRO A 545 -14.64 9.72 -2.21
N CYS A 546 -13.99 8.58 -2.47
CA CYS A 546 -12.59 8.56 -2.96
C CYS A 546 -12.47 8.75 -4.48
N VAL A 547 -13.59 8.87 -5.22
CA VAL A 547 -13.60 9.03 -6.68
C VAL A 547 -13.50 10.50 -7.06
N ALA A 548 -12.59 10.82 -7.98
CA ALA A 548 -12.51 12.16 -8.56
C ALA A 548 -13.67 12.37 -9.55
N GLY A 549 -14.70 13.07 -9.12
CA GLY A 549 -15.97 13.24 -9.81
C GLY A 549 -17.08 12.38 -9.17
N SER A 550 -18.17 12.15 -9.90
CA SER A 550 -19.32 11.40 -9.38
C SER A 550 -19.21 9.89 -9.63
N GLU A 551 -18.60 9.50 -10.73
CA GLU A 551 -18.47 8.12 -11.20
C GLU A 551 -17.23 7.99 -12.07
N ALA A 552 -16.57 6.84 -12.02
CA ALA A 552 -15.46 6.48 -12.88
C ALA A 552 -15.77 5.19 -13.65
N ALA A 553 -15.79 5.26 -14.98
CA ALA A 553 -15.74 4.10 -15.85
C ALA A 553 -14.28 3.65 -15.98
N LEU A 554 -14.02 2.37 -15.78
CA LEU A 554 -12.65 1.86 -15.75
C LEU A 554 -12.16 1.35 -17.12
N ASN A 555 -13.05 1.27 -18.11
CA ASN A 555 -12.78 0.78 -19.48
C ASN A 555 -12.15 -0.62 -19.50
N VAL A 556 -12.49 -1.44 -18.53
CA VAL A 556 -12.02 -2.83 -18.37
C VAL A 556 -13.20 -3.69 -17.93
N ALA A 557 -13.31 -4.88 -18.54
CA ALA A 557 -14.32 -5.85 -18.16
C ALA A 557 -13.92 -6.60 -16.88
N GLY A 558 -14.87 -6.69 -15.97
CA GLY A 558 -14.75 -7.43 -14.73
C GLY A 558 -15.86 -8.47 -14.57
N VAL A 559 -15.65 -9.38 -13.65
CA VAL A 559 -16.60 -10.39 -13.21
C VAL A 559 -16.76 -10.34 -11.70
N ILE A 560 -17.99 -10.43 -11.23
CA ILE A 560 -18.28 -10.65 -9.81
C ILE A 560 -18.38 -12.17 -9.60
N ARG A 561 -17.55 -12.67 -8.72
CA ARG A 561 -17.49 -14.09 -8.34
C ARG A 561 -18.61 -14.44 -7.34
N ASP A 562 -18.80 -15.74 -7.09
CA ASP A 562 -19.82 -16.24 -6.16
C ASP A 562 -19.70 -15.71 -4.73
N ASP A 563 -18.50 -15.34 -4.31
CA ASP A 563 -18.20 -14.74 -3.00
C ASP A 563 -18.32 -13.21 -2.99
N ASN A 564 -18.86 -12.62 -4.05
CA ASN A 564 -18.99 -11.18 -4.29
C ASN A 564 -17.65 -10.42 -4.32
N THR A 565 -16.58 -11.08 -4.75
CA THR A 565 -15.29 -10.42 -5.04
C THR A 565 -15.20 -10.07 -6.52
N LEU A 566 -14.43 -9.01 -6.81
CA LEU A 566 -14.16 -8.56 -8.18
C LEU A 566 -12.93 -9.28 -8.74
N ALA A 567 -13.01 -9.73 -9.97
CA ALA A 567 -11.87 -10.23 -10.76
C ALA A 567 -11.94 -9.71 -12.20
N TYR A 568 -10.87 -9.86 -12.96
CA TYR A 568 -10.93 -9.68 -14.42
C TYR A 568 -11.71 -10.83 -15.08
N VAL A 569 -12.27 -10.56 -16.27
CA VAL A 569 -12.93 -11.58 -17.08
C VAL A 569 -11.90 -12.45 -17.77
#